data_391e5ef65d30f191694c1a99f1bfa00c
#
_entry.id   391e5ef65d30f191694c1a99f1bfa00c
#
_cell.length_a   1.000
_cell.length_b   1.000
_cell.length_c   1.000
_cell.angle_alpha   90.00
_cell.angle_beta   90.00
_cell.angle_gamma   90.00
#
_symmetry.space_group_name_H-M   'P 1'
#
loop_
_entity.id
_entity.type
_entity.pdbx_description
1 polymer ?
#
loop_
_entity_poly.entity_id
_entity_poly.type
_entity_poly.pdbx_seq_one_letter_code
_entity_poly.pdbx_strand_id
1 'polypeptide(L)'
;MQFYDEVKIFIASGKWGDGIASGRRESGIPFGGPSGGDWGDGGSVYFRASKDENTLIDYKYKKIFKAKAWEPGRTKDQYGAHGSNLELVVPVGTIIKDTETGKILAQMEYDGQKIEILSGGEWGKGNIHFKDSINQYPNFYLLGEPGHEKEVTLELQLLADVGLIGNPSVGKSSLINCMADVKAKVADYPFTTLVPNLASVSVGDFRFNVIDIPGLIEGASDGKGLGNAFL
;
A
#
# COMPACT_ATOMS: atom_id res chain seq x y z
N MET A 1 13.36 -19.50 5.25
CA MET A 1 12.34 -18.50 4.88
C MET A 1 13.03 -17.54 3.93
N GLN A 2 12.65 -17.48 2.66
CA GLN A 2 13.24 -16.52 1.72
C GLN A 2 12.67 -15.13 2.04
N PHE A 3 13.53 -14.14 2.26
CA PHE A 3 13.14 -12.74 2.37
C PHE A 3 12.85 -12.21 0.96
N TYR A 4 11.73 -11.59 0.81
CA TYR A 4 11.39 -10.85 -0.39
C TYR A 4 11.40 -9.38 -0.03
N ASP A 5 12.47 -8.70 -0.45
CA ASP A 5 12.66 -7.28 -0.18
C ASP A 5 11.96 -6.44 -1.24
N GLU A 6 11.62 -7.02 -2.38
CA GLU A 6 10.91 -6.35 -3.47
C GLU A 6 9.79 -7.23 -4.05
N VAL A 7 8.59 -6.68 -4.15
CA VAL A 7 7.43 -7.35 -4.76
C VAL A 7 6.61 -6.35 -5.56
N LYS A 8 6.21 -6.75 -6.78
CA LYS A 8 5.29 -5.97 -7.62
C LYS A 8 3.87 -6.48 -7.44
N ILE A 9 2.95 -5.55 -7.21
CA ILE A 9 1.53 -5.83 -7.06
C ILE A 9 0.69 -4.85 -7.87
N PHE A 10 -0.47 -5.30 -8.30
CA PHE A 10 -1.47 -4.49 -8.98
C PHE A 10 -2.57 -4.11 -7.98
N ILE A 11 -2.84 -2.83 -7.86
CA ILE A 11 -3.88 -2.28 -7.00
C ILE A 11 -4.92 -1.54 -7.82
N ALA A 12 -6.18 -1.67 -7.45
CA ALA A 12 -7.28 -0.96 -8.08
C ALA A 12 -8.26 -0.43 -7.03
N SER A 13 -8.67 0.83 -7.15
CA SER A 13 -9.77 1.38 -6.36
C SER A 13 -11.11 0.87 -6.87
N GLY A 14 -12.14 0.99 -6.04
CA GLY A 14 -13.50 0.59 -6.41
C GLY A 14 -14.01 1.42 -7.60
N LYS A 15 -14.61 0.75 -8.59
CA LYS A 15 -15.31 1.44 -9.66
C LYS A 15 -16.55 2.15 -9.09
N TRP A 16 -16.93 3.26 -9.71
CA TRP A 16 -18.13 4.01 -9.41
C TRP A 16 -19.25 3.61 -10.32
N GLY A 17 -20.38 3.99 -9.94
CA GLY A 17 -21.50 3.78 -10.79
C GLY A 17 -22.07 5.03 -11.39
N ASP A 18 -22.81 4.78 -12.41
CA ASP A 18 -23.50 5.79 -13.17
C ASP A 18 -24.73 6.26 -12.40
N GLY A 19 -25.01 7.55 -12.31
CA GLY A 19 -26.25 8.10 -11.78
C GLY A 19 -27.47 7.37 -12.38
N ILE A 20 -28.62 7.49 -11.76
CA ILE A 20 -29.88 6.96 -12.32
C ILE A 20 -30.80 8.11 -12.71
N ALA A 21 -31.36 8.03 -13.94
CA ALA A 21 -32.53 8.80 -14.30
C ALA A 21 -33.79 7.99 -14.01
N SER A 22 -34.45 8.24 -12.91
CA SER A 22 -35.72 7.59 -12.56
C SER A 22 -36.79 8.63 -12.22
N GLY A 23 -38.04 8.25 -12.41
CA GLY A 23 -39.19 9.05 -12.02
C GLY A 23 -39.99 8.37 -10.92
N ARG A 24 -40.53 9.19 -10.04
CA ARG A 24 -41.42 8.73 -8.97
C ARG A 24 -42.77 8.36 -9.59
N ARG A 25 -43.17 7.09 -9.43
CA ARG A 25 -44.47 6.61 -9.85
C ARG A 25 -45.19 6.06 -8.63
N GLU A 26 -46.26 6.76 -8.20
CA GLU A 26 -47.08 6.35 -7.10
C GLU A 26 -48.57 6.31 -7.54
N SER A 27 -49.34 5.53 -6.83
CA SER A 27 -50.78 5.45 -7.09
C SER A 27 -51.41 6.86 -6.93
N GLY A 28 -52.05 7.36 -7.95
CA GLY A 28 -52.65 8.70 -7.97
C GLY A 28 -51.72 9.85 -8.40
N ILE A 29 -50.43 9.58 -8.65
CA ILE A 29 -49.46 10.60 -9.11
C ILE A 29 -48.74 10.05 -10.37
N PRO A 30 -49.34 10.15 -11.58
CA PRO A 30 -48.78 9.60 -12.81
C PRO A 30 -47.48 10.29 -13.27
N PHE A 31 -47.25 11.55 -12.84
CA PHE A 31 -46.08 12.37 -13.17
C PHE A 31 -45.39 12.84 -11.88
N GLY A 32 -44.93 11.93 -11.05
CA GLY A 32 -44.05 12.24 -9.92
C GLY A 32 -42.71 12.75 -10.44
N GLY A 33 -42.12 13.75 -9.77
CA GLY A 33 -40.84 14.35 -10.16
C GLY A 33 -39.68 13.35 -10.28
N PRO A 34 -38.48 13.81 -10.64
CA PRO A 34 -37.29 13.00 -10.70
C PRO A 34 -37.01 12.39 -9.31
N SER A 35 -36.60 11.12 -9.27
CA SER A 35 -36.35 10.37 -8.04
C SER A 35 -35.10 9.47 -8.14
N GLY A 36 -34.21 9.78 -9.08
CA GLY A 36 -32.93 9.09 -9.19
C GLY A 36 -31.98 9.58 -8.09
N GLY A 37 -31.65 8.69 -7.16
CA GLY A 37 -30.72 8.98 -6.10
C GLY A 37 -29.26 8.97 -6.57
N ASP A 38 -28.40 9.55 -5.74
CA ASP A 38 -26.95 9.53 -5.93
C ASP A 38 -26.38 8.19 -5.52
N TRP A 39 -25.18 7.96 -5.96
CA TRP A 39 -24.51 6.71 -5.73
C TRP A 39 -23.45 6.87 -4.63
N GLY A 40 -23.05 5.76 -4.01
CA GLY A 40 -22.04 5.76 -2.97
C GLY A 40 -20.63 5.84 -3.55
N ASP A 41 -19.66 6.26 -2.74
CA ASP A 41 -18.26 6.34 -3.10
C ASP A 41 -17.66 4.95 -3.32
N GLY A 42 -16.78 4.77 -4.30
CA GLY A 42 -15.98 3.57 -4.46
C GLY A 42 -14.97 3.43 -3.31
N GLY A 43 -14.56 2.22 -2.99
CA GLY A 43 -13.54 2.00 -1.96
C GLY A 43 -12.18 2.51 -2.40
N SER A 44 -11.49 3.24 -1.53
CA SER A 44 -10.09 3.63 -1.68
C SER A 44 -9.14 2.50 -1.29
N VAL A 45 -7.87 2.60 -1.74
CA VAL A 45 -6.80 1.67 -1.37
C VAL A 45 -5.82 2.37 -0.43
N TYR A 46 -5.68 1.81 0.76
CA TYR A 46 -4.79 2.27 1.82
C TYR A 46 -3.69 1.25 2.07
N PHE A 47 -2.51 1.74 2.42
CA PHE A 47 -1.47 0.94 3.04
C PHE A 47 -1.36 1.31 4.51
N ARG A 48 -1.19 0.30 5.37
CA ARG A 48 -0.98 0.46 6.80
C ARG A 48 0.30 -0.26 7.23
N ALA A 49 1.19 0.46 7.90
CA ALA A 49 2.38 -0.11 8.50
C ALA A 49 2.03 -0.89 9.77
N SER A 50 2.68 -2.04 9.95
CA SER A 50 2.58 -2.82 11.19
C SER A 50 3.94 -3.38 11.59
N LYS A 51 4.26 -3.30 12.86
CA LYS A 51 5.44 -3.96 13.47
C LYS A 51 5.27 -5.48 13.59
N ASP A 52 4.03 -5.96 13.53
CA ASP A 52 3.75 -7.40 13.60
C ASP A 52 4.10 -8.11 12.29
N GLU A 53 4.16 -7.35 11.19
CA GLU A 53 4.58 -7.83 9.89
C GLU A 53 6.09 -7.63 9.71
N ASN A 54 6.78 -8.68 9.25
CA ASN A 54 8.24 -8.66 9.05
C ASN A 54 8.65 -9.02 7.62
N THR A 55 7.71 -9.25 6.71
CA THR A 55 7.99 -9.75 5.36
C THR A 55 6.90 -9.37 4.38
N LEU A 56 7.26 -9.26 3.10
CA LEU A 56 6.33 -9.04 1.99
C LEU A 56 5.90 -10.35 1.31
N ILE A 57 6.10 -11.51 1.96
CA ILE A 57 5.87 -12.82 1.35
C ILE A 57 4.44 -13.04 0.87
N ASP A 58 3.45 -12.50 1.57
CA ASP A 58 2.03 -12.65 1.22
C ASP A 58 1.71 -11.99 -0.11
N TYR A 59 2.38 -10.88 -0.42
CA TYR A 59 2.24 -10.15 -1.67
C TYR A 59 2.88 -10.86 -2.87
N LYS A 60 3.76 -11.83 -2.64
CA LYS A 60 4.33 -12.67 -3.69
C LYS A 60 3.29 -13.63 -4.27
N TYR A 61 2.45 -14.19 -3.40
CA TYR A 61 1.47 -15.20 -3.80
C TYR A 61 0.20 -14.55 -4.35
N LYS A 62 -0.22 -13.44 -3.78
CA LYS A 62 -1.36 -12.67 -4.25
C LYS A 62 -0.86 -11.33 -4.79
N LYS A 63 -1.02 -11.12 -6.09
CA LYS A 63 -0.50 -9.93 -6.78
C LYS A 63 -1.56 -8.92 -7.18
N ILE A 64 -2.84 -9.26 -7.08
CA ILE A 64 -3.94 -8.40 -7.52
C ILE A 64 -4.83 -8.09 -6.33
N PHE A 65 -4.97 -6.80 -6.03
CA PHE A 65 -5.77 -6.28 -4.93
C PHE A 65 -6.72 -5.22 -5.45
N LYS A 66 -8.02 -5.45 -5.25
CA LYS A 66 -9.07 -4.54 -5.71
C LYS A 66 -9.96 -4.17 -4.54
N ALA A 67 -10.17 -2.86 -4.32
CA ALA A 67 -11.18 -2.39 -3.41
C ALA A 67 -12.57 -2.76 -3.93
N LYS A 68 -13.54 -2.88 -3.04
CA LYS A 68 -14.90 -3.22 -3.45
C LYS A 68 -15.51 -2.08 -4.24
N ALA A 69 -16.11 -2.43 -5.37
CA ALA A 69 -17.03 -1.55 -6.05
C ALA A 69 -18.25 -1.31 -5.12
N TRP A 70 -18.84 -0.14 -5.26
CA TRP A 70 -20.07 0.21 -4.56
C TRP A 70 -21.30 -0.54 -5.15
N GLU A 71 -22.45 -0.46 -4.43
CA GLU A 71 -23.73 -1.01 -4.93
C GLU A 71 -24.55 0.05 -5.68
N PRO A 72 -25.32 -0.34 -6.73
CA PRO A 72 -26.15 0.59 -7.48
C PRO A 72 -27.14 1.36 -6.61
N GLY A 73 -27.27 2.65 -6.87
CA GLY A 73 -28.34 3.48 -6.30
C GLY A 73 -29.71 2.87 -6.61
N ARG A 74 -30.67 3.12 -5.75
CA ARG A 74 -32.03 2.65 -5.90
C ARG A 74 -32.98 3.80 -6.26
N THR A 75 -34.14 3.46 -6.77
CA THR A 75 -35.22 4.40 -6.97
C THR A 75 -35.71 4.95 -5.62
N LYS A 76 -36.40 6.09 -5.59
CA LYS A 76 -36.93 6.76 -4.41
C LYS A 76 -35.91 7.46 -3.53
N ASP A 77 -34.96 8.18 -4.13
CA ASP A 77 -33.88 8.92 -3.44
C ASP A 77 -33.02 8.10 -2.48
N GLN A 78 -32.91 6.80 -2.73
CA GLN A 78 -32.06 5.94 -1.90
C GLN A 78 -30.64 5.94 -2.44
N TYR A 79 -29.71 6.33 -1.60
CA TYR A 79 -28.27 6.26 -1.87
C TYR A 79 -27.81 4.82 -1.92
N GLY A 80 -26.87 4.51 -2.83
CA GLY A 80 -26.17 3.24 -2.83
C GLY A 80 -25.21 3.12 -1.63
N ALA A 81 -24.92 1.91 -1.19
CA ALA A 81 -23.93 1.69 -0.14
C ALA A 81 -22.53 2.05 -0.64
N HIS A 82 -21.72 2.70 0.20
CA HIS A 82 -20.32 3.00 -0.09
C HIS A 82 -19.52 1.71 -0.24
N GLY A 83 -18.62 1.65 -1.23
CA GLY A 83 -17.66 0.57 -1.36
C GLY A 83 -16.72 0.50 -0.16
N SER A 84 -16.45 -0.70 0.35
CA SER A 84 -15.50 -0.83 1.45
C SER A 84 -14.08 -0.55 0.97
N ASN A 85 -13.35 0.27 1.73
CA ASN A 85 -11.94 0.54 1.52
C ASN A 85 -11.13 -0.75 1.63
N LEU A 86 -10.08 -0.85 0.84
CA LEU A 86 -9.09 -1.92 0.91
C LEU A 86 -7.89 -1.42 1.72
N GLU A 87 -7.55 -2.15 2.78
CA GLU A 87 -6.37 -1.88 3.58
C GLU A 87 -5.36 -3.00 3.37
N LEU A 88 -4.16 -2.64 2.94
CA LEU A 88 -3.03 -3.54 2.73
C LEU A 88 -2.02 -3.30 3.85
N VAL A 89 -1.74 -4.34 4.63
CA VAL A 89 -0.83 -4.25 5.77
C VAL A 89 0.58 -4.60 5.32
N VAL A 90 1.53 -3.72 5.58
CA VAL A 90 2.94 -3.89 5.20
C VAL A 90 3.86 -3.68 6.40
N PRO A 91 5.07 -4.25 6.40
CA PRO A 91 6.07 -3.98 7.44
C PRO A 91 6.43 -2.50 7.53
N VAL A 92 6.83 -2.04 8.72
CA VAL A 92 7.49 -0.75 8.90
C VAL A 92 8.82 -0.76 8.11
N GLY A 93 9.13 0.35 7.44
CA GLY A 93 10.29 0.47 6.54
C GLY A 93 9.97 0.12 5.09
N THR A 94 8.70 -0.18 4.75
CA THR A 94 8.29 -0.44 3.36
C THR A 94 8.19 0.87 2.58
N ILE A 95 8.85 0.93 1.41
CA ILE A 95 8.69 1.99 0.42
C ILE A 95 7.75 1.49 -0.67
N ILE A 96 6.79 2.32 -1.03
CA ILE A 96 5.83 2.08 -2.10
C ILE A 96 6.20 2.95 -3.28
N LYS A 97 6.59 2.33 -4.40
CA LYS A 97 6.98 3.02 -5.63
C LYS A 97 5.99 2.73 -6.75
N ASP A 98 5.80 3.70 -7.59
CA ASP A 98 5.11 3.51 -8.87
C ASP A 98 6.03 2.68 -9.79
N THR A 99 5.55 1.54 -10.28
CA THR A 99 6.37 0.62 -11.10
C THR A 99 6.76 1.23 -12.44
N GLU A 100 5.90 2.06 -13.05
CA GLU A 100 6.16 2.65 -14.37
C GLU A 100 7.15 3.83 -14.30
N THR A 101 6.95 4.71 -13.31
CA THR A 101 7.72 5.95 -13.21
C THR A 101 8.90 5.86 -12.24
N GLY A 102 8.95 4.82 -11.39
CA GLY A 102 9.92 4.69 -10.30
C GLY A 102 9.74 5.72 -9.17
N LYS A 103 8.71 6.57 -9.23
CA LYS A 103 8.47 7.61 -8.23
C LYS A 103 8.01 6.99 -6.91
N ILE A 104 8.57 7.46 -5.80
CA ILE A 104 8.12 7.10 -4.46
C ILE A 104 6.73 7.71 -4.22
N LEU A 105 5.76 6.86 -3.96
CA LEU A 105 4.38 7.25 -3.62
C LEU A 105 4.21 7.42 -2.10
N ALA A 106 4.83 6.53 -1.31
CA ALA A 106 4.79 6.59 0.14
C ALA A 106 5.97 5.86 0.77
N GLN A 107 6.31 6.27 2.00
CA GLN A 107 7.24 5.58 2.91
C GLN A 107 6.51 5.28 4.21
N MET A 108 6.61 4.03 4.66
CA MET A 108 5.94 3.54 5.86
C MET A 108 6.94 3.54 7.02
N GLU A 109 7.03 4.66 7.75
CA GLU A 109 8.12 4.94 8.71
C GLU A 109 7.81 4.47 10.14
N TYR A 110 6.54 4.48 10.54
CA TYR A 110 6.16 4.13 11.91
C TYR A 110 4.91 3.24 11.95
N ASP A 111 4.81 2.50 13.04
CA ASP A 111 3.71 1.59 13.30
C ASP A 111 2.35 2.27 13.32
N GLY A 112 1.37 1.66 12.67
CA GLY A 112 0.02 2.20 12.55
C GLY A 112 -0.13 3.33 11.52
N GLN A 113 0.94 3.77 10.85
CA GLN A 113 0.87 4.75 9.76
C GLN A 113 -0.03 4.24 8.65
N LYS A 114 -1.00 5.06 8.25
CA LYS A 114 -1.96 4.74 7.19
C LYS A 114 -1.93 5.81 6.12
N ILE A 115 -1.67 5.39 4.87
CA ILE A 115 -1.55 6.29 3.71
C ILE A 115 -2.49 5.81 2.61
N GLU A 116 -3.22 6.73 2.01
CA GLU A 116 -4.04 6.47 0.83
C GLU A 116 -3.17 6.58 -0.42
N ILE A 117 -3.16 5.52 -1.24
CA ILE A 117 -2.41 5.47 -2.50
C ILE A 117 -3.31 5.65 -3.71
N LEU A 118 -4.51 5.08 -3.67
CA LEU A 118 -5.52 5.30 -4.71
C LEU A 118 -6.83 5.73 -4.04
N SER A 119 -7.28 6.93 -4.39
CA SER A 119 -8.62 7.36 -4.03
C SER A 119 -9.66 6.59 -4.84
N GLY A 120 -10.76 6.31 -4.20
CA GLY A 120 -11.95 5.95 -4.93
C GLY A 120 -12.32 7.11 -5.88
N GLY A 121 -12.86 6.93 -7.07
CA GLY A 121 -13.28 7.94 -8.05
C GLY A 121 -14.44 8.84 -7.53
N GLU A 122 -14.95 9.93 -8.20
CA GLU A 122 -16.08 10.79 -7.79
C GLU A 122 -17.44 10.28 -8.31
N TRP A 123 -18.47 10.38 -7.56
CA TRP A 123 -19.81 9.84 -7.78
C TRP A 123 -20.60 10.52 -8.92
N GLY A 124 -21.34 9.74 -9.69
CA GLY A 124 -22.28 10.24 -10.68
C GLY A 124 -23.55 10.78 -10.02
N LYS A 125 -23.97 11.99 -10.38
CA LYS A 125 -25.17 12.62 -9.83
C LYS A 125 -26.44 12.10 -10.49
N GLY A 126 -27.44 11.74 -9.70
CA GLY A 126 -28.76 11.34 -10.16
C GLY A 126 -29.54 12.50 -10.77
N ASN A 127 -30.63 12.19 -11.50
CA ASN A 127 -31.42 13.20 -12.20
C ASN A 127 -32.14 14.20 -11.28
N ILE A 128 -32.25 13.92 -10.00
CA ILE A 128 -32.86 14.83 -9.01
C ILE A 128 -32.11 16.17 -8.90
N HIS A 129 -30.76 16.14 -9.04
CA HIS A 129 -29.90 17.32 -8.93
C HIS A 129 -30.01 18.29 -10.12
N PHE A 130 -30.56 17.82 -11.22
CA PHE A 130 -30.69 18.59 -12.46
C PHE A 130 -32.09 19.17 -12.68
N LYS A 131 -32.96 19.03 -11.66
CA LYS A 131 -34.29 19.62 -11.69
C LYS A 131 -34.20 21.14 -11.54
N ASP A 132 -34.76 21.86 -12.48
CA ASP A 132 -34.91 23.33 -12.45
C ASP A 132 -36.34 23.75 -12.76
N SER A 133 -36.59 25.07 -12.80
CA SER A 133 -37.91 25.61 -13.08
C SER A 133 -38.41 25.35 -14.51
N ILE A 134 -37.49 25.15 -15.45
CA ILE A 134 -37.79 24.90 -16.88
C ILE A 134 -37.85 23.40 -17.13
N ASN A 135 -36.86 22.64 -16.64
CA ASN A 135 -36.79 21.19 -16.78
C ASN A 135 -37.17 20.49 -15.48
N GLN A 136 -38.46 20.29 -15.26
CA GLN A 136 -38.97 19.66 -14.04
C GLN A 136 -38.74 18.14 -13.98
N TYR A 137 -38.39 17.50 -15.12
CA TYR A 137 -38.15 16.09 -15.23
C TYR A 137 -36.93 15.79 -16.12
N PRO A 138 -35.71 16.00 -15.63
CA PRO A 138 -34.50 15.72 -16.41
C PRO A 138 -34.38 14.22 -16.68
N ASN A 139 -34.13 13.87 -17.94
CA ASN A 139 -33.88 12.48 -18.38
C ASN A 139 -32.39 12.14 -18.49
N PHE A 140 -31.52 12.94 -17.88
CA PHE A 140 -30.09 12.74 -17.91
C PHE A 140 -29.53 12.63 -16.49
N TYR A 141 -28.37 12.00 -16.39
CA TYR A 141 -27.60 11.80 -15.18
C TYR A 141 -26.11 11.91 -15.52
N LEU A 142 -25.26 12.09 -14.53
CA LEU A 142 -23.81 12.04 -14.74
C LEU A 142 -23.33 10.60 -14.59
N LEU A 143 -22.43 10.22 -15.51
CA LEU A 143 -21.67 8.99 -15.39
C LEU A 143 -20.66 9.15 -14.26
N GLY A 144 -20.42 8.08 -13.52
CA GLY A 144 -19.35 8.02 -12.55
C GLY A 144 -17.98 7.90 -13.24
N GLU A 145 -16.93 8.32 -12.59
CA GLU A 145 -15.57 8.16 -13.10
C GLU A 145 -15.08 6.72 -12.91
N PRO A 146 -14.29 6.14 -13.82
CA PRO A 146 -13.68 4.83 -13.63
C PRO A 146 -12.73 4.84 -12.43
N GLY A 147 -12.67 3.76 -11.68
CA GLY A 147 -11.68 3.59 -10.61
C GLY A 147 -10.25 3.67 -11.15
N HIS A 148 -9.34 4.13 -10.32
CA HIS A 148 -7.92 4.21 -10.63
C HIS A 148 -7.25 2.84 -10.46
N GLU A 149 -6.38 2.51 -11.40
CA GLU A 149 -5.60 1.27 -11.37
C GLU A 149 -4.12 1.61 -11.45
N LYS A 150 -3.29 0.90 -10.70
CA LYS A 150 -1.85 1.14 -10.71
C LYS A 150 -1.07 -0.11 -10.34
N GLU A 151 0.05 -0.34 -11.01
CA GLU A 151 1.07 -1.28 -10.58
C GLU A 151 2.06 -0.58 -9.65
N VAL A 152 2.27 -1.12 -8.47
CA VAL A 152 3.19 -0.59 -7.47
C VAL A 152 4.23 -1.63 -7.08
N THR A 153 5.45 -1.16 -6.87
CA THR A 153 6.56 -1.94 -6.33
C THR A 153 6.67 -1.65 -4.84
N LEU A 154 6.52 -2.68 -4.03
CA LEU A 154 6.78 -2.65 -2.59
C LEU A 154 8.23 -3.05 -2.37
N GLU A 155 9.01 -2.20 -1.72
CA GLU A 155 10.40 -2.43 -1.37
C GLU A 155 10.56 -2.31 0.14
N LEU A 156 10.97 -3.39 0.80
CA LEU A 156 11.20 -3.40 2.23
C LEU A 156 12.65 -3.02 2.51
N GLN A 157 12.84 -1.84 3.09
CA GLN A 157 14.14 -1.43 3.60
C GLN A 157 14.32 -2.01 5.01
N LEU A 158 15.16 -3.01 5.11
CA LEU A 158 15.58 -3.53 6.42
C LEU A 158 16.63 -2.57 6.99
N LEU A 159 16.17 -1.64 7.84
CA LEU A 159 17.06 -0.78 8.58
C LEU A 159 17.66 -1.59 9.74
N ALA A 160 18.98 -1.65 9.79
CA ALA A 160 19.69 -2.12 10.98
C ALA A 160 19.89 -0.96 11.93
N ASP A 161 19.61 -1.18 13.21
CA ASP A 161 19.81 -0.18 14.26
C ASP A 161 21.28 -0.08 14.65
N VAL A 162 22.03 -1.20 14.49
CA VAL A 162 23.44 -1.31 14.85
C VAL A 162 24.24 -2.03 13.76
N GLY A 163 25.30 -1.41 13.26
CA GLY A 163 26.26 -2.03 12.34
C GLY A 163 27.52 -2.46 13.06
N LEU A 164 27.96 -3.72 12.86
CA LEU A 164 29.26 -4.21 13.34
C LEU A 164 30.32 -4.02 12.27
N ILE A 165 31.36 -3.27 12.59
CA ILE A 165 32.50 -2.97 11.73
C ILE A 165 33.77 -3.51 12.42
N GLY A 166 34.64 -4.14 11.66
CA GLY A 166 35.93 -4.63 12.19
C GLY A 166 36.64 -5.55 11.22
N ASN A 167 37.90 -5.86 11.52
CA ASN A 167 38.74 -6.70 10.68
C ASN A 167 38.13 -8.10 10.46
N PRO A 168 38.45 -8.78 9.34
CA PRO A 168 38.06 -10.17 9.13
C PRO A 168 38.50 -11.06 10.29
N SER A 169 37.71 -12.07 10.60
CA SER A 169 38.02 -13.10 11.61
C SER A 169 38.19 -12.65 13.06
N VAL A 170 37.82 -11.40 13.41
CA VAL A 170 37.83 -10.93 14.81
C VAL A 170 36.65 -11.42 15.66
N GLY A 171 35.76 -12.23 15.08
CA GLY A 171 34.64 -12.82 15.82
C GLY A 171 33.31 -12.06 15.72
N LYS A 172 33.14 -11.10 14.79
CA LYS A 172 31.88 -10.36 14.58
C LYS A 172 30.67 -11.28 14.41
N SER A 173 30.75 -12.20 13.46
CA SER A 173 29.66 -13.15 13.18
C SER A 173 29.39 -14.11 14.35
N SER A 174 30.44 -14.47 15.13
CA SER A 174 30.28 -15.24 16.36
C SER A 174 29.54 -14.44 17.43
N LEU A 175 29.86 -13.15 17.56
CA LEU A 175 29.20 -12.25 18.50
C LEU A 175 27.70 -12.11 18.14
N ILE A 176 27.38 -11.85 16.88
CA ILE A 176 25.98 -11.78 16.39
C ILE A 176 25.24 -13.08 16.72
N ASN A 177 25.82 -14.24 16.42
CA ASN A 177 25.18 -15.52 16.68
C ASN A 177 24.96 -15.81 18.17
N CYS A 178 25.81 -15.26 19.05
CA CYS A 178 25.62 -15.37 20.50
C CYS A 178 24.54 -14.45 21.05
N MET A 179 24.35 -13.27 20.44
CA MET A 179 23.36 -12.27 20.89
C MET A 179 22.00 -12.45 20.24
N ALA A 180 21.94 -13.12 19.09
CA ALA A 180 20.70 -13.24 18.33
C ALA A 180 19.68 -14.16 19.02
N ASP A 181 18.46 -13.70 19.17
CA ASP A 181 17.32 -14.49 19.66
C ASP A 181 16.97 -15.66 18.72
N VAL A 182 17.22 -15.45 17.44
CA VAL A 182 17.00 -16.44 16.36
C VAL A 182 18.24 -16.44 15.49
N LYS A 183 18.65 -17.60 14.96
CA LYS A 183 19.80 -17.73 14.06
C LYS A 183 19.84 -16.56 13.07
N ALA A 184 20.99 -15.88 13.00
CA ALA A 184 21.22 -14.74 12.12
C ALA A 184 20.72 -15.06 10.70
N LYS A 185 19.94 -14.19 10.14
CA LYS A 185 19.38 -14.32 8.79
C LYS A 185 20.34 -13.69 7.80
N VAL A 186 20.59 -14.41 6.74
CA VAL A 186 21.38 -13.94 5.61
C VAL A 186 20.44 -13.11 4.73
N ALA A 187 20.75 -11.82 4.53
CA ALA A 187 19.99 -10.93 3.67
C ALA A 187 20.75 -10.67 2.36
N ASP A 188 20.11 -10.93 1.22
CA ASP A 188 20.65 -10.61 -0.09
C ASP A 188 20.32 -9.15 -0.44
N TYR A 189 21.32 -8.28 -0.42
CA TYR A 189 21.16 -6.90 -0.90
C TYR A 189 21.66 -6.80 -2.35
N PRO A 190 20.87 -6.21 -3.27
CA PRO A 190 21.18 -6.17 -4.71
C PRO A 190 22.45 -5.37 -5.06
N PHE A 191 23.01 -4.62 -4.09
CA PHE A 191 24.22 -3.82 -4.26
C PHE A 191 25.44 -4.37 -3.50
N THR A 192 25.35 -5.59 -2.92
CA THR A 192 26.46 -6.21 -2.20
C THR A 192 26.89 -7.51 -2.84
N THR A 193 28.18 -7.65 -3.13
CA THR A 193 28.79 -8.92 -3.51
C THR A 193 29.01 -9.86 -2.31
N LEU A 194 28.85 -9.34 -1.09
CA LEU A 194 28.99 -10.06 0.17
C LEU A 194 27.67 -9.96 0.92
N VAL A 195 27.11 -11.08 1.25
CA VAL A 195 25.81 -11.19 1.91
C VAL A 195 25.95 -10.84 3.39
N PRO A 196 25.36 -9.73 3.87
CA PRO A 196 25.45 -9.37 5.28
C PRO A 196 24.57 -10.26 6.14
N ASN A 197 25.01 -10.53 7.36
CA ASN A 197 24.21 -11.25 8.35
C ASN A 197 23.40 -10.27 9.17
N LEU A 198 22.08 -10.35 9.08
CA LEU A 198 21.14 -9.58 9.91
C LEU A 198 20.65 -10.44 11.06
N ALA A 199 20.70 -9.91 12.27
CA ALA A 199 20.18 -10.57 13.46
C ALA A 199 19.32 -9.62 14.28
N SER A 200 18.23 -10.13 14.83
CA SER A 200 17.43 -9.40 15.80
C SER A 200 17.85 -9.81 17.21
N VAL A 201 18.09 -8.83 18.05
CA VAL A 201 18.54 -9.00 19.44
C VAL A 201 17.51 -8.37 20.37
N SER A 202 17.09 -9.10 21.40
CA SER A 202 16.21 -8.59 22.45
C SER A 202 16.95 -8.41 23.76
N VAL A 203 16.80 -7.25 24.38
CA VAL A 203 17.35 -6.96 25.71
C VAL A 203 16.22 -6.40 26.59
N GLY A 204 15.66 -7.24 27.44
CA GLY A 204 14.45 -6.90 28.18
C GLY A 204 13.28 -6.66 27.22
N ASP A 205 12.69 -5.47 27.30
CA ASP A 205 11.57 -5.05 26.45
C ASP A 205 12.01 -4.40 25.12
N PHE A 206 13.33 -4.21 24.93
CA PHE A 206 13.87 -3.59 23.73
C PHE A 206 14.30 -4.64 22.71
N ARG A 207 13.94 -4.41 21.46
CA ARG A 207 14.39 -5.21 20.31
C ARG A 207 15.07 -4.29 19.30
N PHE A 208 16.25 -4.71 18.80
CA PHE A 208 16.98 -3.98 17.76
C PHE A 208 17.62 -4.96 16.77
N ASN A 209 17.84 -4.48 15.55
CA ASN A 209 18.44 -5.24 14.48
C ASN A 209 19.93 -4.92 14.36
N VAL A 210 20.76 -5.97 14.34
CA VAL A 210 22.21 -5.86 14.19
C VAL A 210 22.61 -6.43 12.84
N ILE A 211 23.43 -5.71 12.09
CA ILE A 211 23.97 -6.15 10.81
C ILE A 211 25.50 -6.32 10.91
N ASP A 212 26.02 -7.43 10.37
CA ASP A 212 27.46 -7.60 10.10
C ASP A 212 27.74 -7.09 8.69
N ILE A 213 28.55 -6.04 8.59
CA ILE A 213 28.95 -5.46 7.31
C ILE A 213 30.35 -6.01 6.94
N PRO A 214 30.41 -7.12 6.17
CA PRO A 214 31.70 -7.69 5.78
C PRO A 214 32.41 -6.75 4.78
N GLY A 215 33.73 -6.61 4.95
CA GLY A 215 34.58 -5.94 3.94
C GLY A 215 34.67 -4.42 4.00
N LEU A 216 34.15 -3.75 5.05
CA LEU A 216 34.29 -2.29 5.17
C LEU A 216 35.74 -1.80 5.42
N ILE A 217 36.68 -2.68 5.76
CA ILE A 217 38.05 -2.31 6.15
C ILE A 217 39.11 -2.79 5.15
N GLU A 218 38.87 -3.84 4.36
CA GLU A 218 39.83 -4.28 3.34
C GLU A 218 39.69 -3.45 2.05
N GLY A 219 40.63 -2.54 1.80
CA GLY A 219 40.75 -1.80 0.55
C GLY A 219 40.01 -0.47 0.48
N ALA A 220 39.55 0.10 1.57
CA ALA A 220 38.95 1.43 1.60
C ALA A 220 39.94 2.53 1.16
N SER A 221 41.25 2.31 1.29
CA SER A 221 42.31 3.20 0.82
C SER A 221 42.57 3.13 -0.69
N ASP A 222 42.17 2.05 -1.38
CA ASP A 222 42.49 1.81 -2.80
C ASP A 222 41.36 2.12 -3.77
N GLY A 223 40.32 2.82 -3.32
CA GLY A 223 39.18 3.25 -4.15
C GLY A 223 38.27 2.10 -4.64
N LYS A 224 38.49 0.87 -4.17
CA LYS A 224 37.65 -0.30 -4.51
C LYS A 224 36.72 -0.71 -3.39
N GLY A 225 36.65 0.06 -2.31
CA GLY A 225 35.85 -0.27 -1.13
C GLY A 225 34.37 0.08 -1.33
N LEU A 226 33.50 -0.87 -1.06
CA LEU A 226 32.03 -0.74 -1.04
C LEU A 226 31.52 0.20 0.06
N GLY A 227 32.41 0.79 0.88
CA GLY A 227 32.09 1.57 2.06
C GLY A 227 31.18 2.79 1.82
N ASN A 228 31.30 3.45 0.66
CA ASN A 228 30.49 4.62 0.32
C ASN A 228 29.08 4.26 -0.22
N ALA A 229 28.82 3.01 -0.52
CA ALA A 229 27.51 2.55 -0.97
C ALA A 229 26.63 2.07 0.19
N PHE A 230 27.22 1.89 1.38
CA PHE A 230 26.53 1.45 2.60
C PHE A 230 26.21 2.61 3.58
N LEU A 231 26.79 3.74 3.40
CA LEU A 231 26.52 4.97 4.15
C LEU A 231 25.63 5.92 3.35
#